data_6b25fa60a859751e996eae9cc93a429b
#
_entry.id   6b25fa60a859751e996eae9cc93a429b
#
_cell.length_a   1.000
_cell.length_b   1.000
_cell.length_c   1.000
_cell.angle_alpha   90.00
_cell.angle_beta   90.00
_cell.angle_gamma   90.00
#
_symmetry.space_group_name_H-M   'P 1'
#
loop_
_entity.id
_entity.type
_entity.pdbx_description
1 polymer ?
#
loop_
_entity_poly.entity_id
_entity_poly.type
_entity_poly.pdbx_seq_one_letter_code
_entity_poly.pdbx_strand_id
1 'polypeptide(L)'
;ATLKDVKQHGLPELDDAKHIHEARELLMNEKTPYGPISVTREVTTADGGVARFRMANPLALLYFVFFYCAPFAGFVEQRFAECPPSLDNPWNLLLYCDEVHPGDQLGGKKLRKFHAIYFSFKEFGIAALSHENMWFTIGTVRTQVVNTIPGGLAKSFSLVIRELFVDGPLSDLGLLLEHNGRSHRLFAKLGYFIQDGAAHKQTWHCKGDAGCKLCVLCRNLFSLASEVVGEDGEELLRCNVKKHSELDLATSADLRYAVRRIDELHDAPDFDPTEFELRQEALGFTWSPYNLLGDASMDPYLDVPSQFFHDWMHMIFVGGVFNLTLHFFLEAIKEATRTNVYAQLKDYVNQWTLPKRFNLSGKLGDLFENAKRTSNVKAGLFKCAASEGLSLYIIISHWALTVLPEGTCSAERKAFTSLCDII
;
A
#
# COMPACT_ATOMS: atom_id res chain seq x y z
N ALA A 1 19.00 -15.74 -26.31
CA ALA A 1 18.23 -14.96 -27.29
C ALA A 1 18.73 -13.53 -27.32
N THR A 2 19.08 -13.03 -28.48
CA THR A 2 19.41 -11.62 -28.63
C THR A 2 18.13 -10.78 -28.61
N LEU A 3 18.22 -9.47 -28.28
CA LEU A 3 17.09 -8.55 -28.38
C LEU A 3 16.37 -8.64 -29.75
N LYS A 4 17.09 -9.03 -30.78
CA LYS A 4 16.60 -9.27 -32.13
C LYS A 4 15.71 -10.51 -32.22
N ASP A 5 16.05 -11.56 -31.49
CA ASP A 5 15.28 -12.80 -31.43
C ASP A 5 13.99 -12.61 -30.61
N VAL A 6 14.06 -11.84 -29.52
CA VAL A 6 12.86 -11.45 -28.74
C VAL A 6 11.90 -10.57 -29.58
N LYS A 7 12.43 -9.70 -30.45
CA LYS A 7 11.60 -8.91 -31.38
C LYS A 7 10.89 -9.77 -32.44
N GLN A 8 11.52 -10.85 -32.89
CA GLN A 8 10.94 -11.71 -33.96
C GLN A 8 10.04 -12.82 -33.44
N HIS A 9 10.29 -13.33 -32.23
CA HIS A 9 9.70 -14.57 -31.76
C HIS A 9 9.02 -14.46 -30.39
N GLY A 10 9.00 -13.28 -29.78
CA GLY A 10 8.57 -13.09 -28.40
C GLY A 10 9.58 -13.59 -27.37
N LEU A 11 9.24 -13.51 -26.09
CA LEU A 11 10.06 -14.12 -25.03
C LEU A 11 9.99 -15.65 -25.19
N PRO A 12 11.12 -16.37 -25.29
CA PRO A 12 11.11 -17.83 -25.29
C PRO A 12 10.44 -18.34 -24.00
N GLU A 13 9.79 -19.50 -24.06
CA GLU A 13 9.33 -20.19 -22.84
C GLU A 13 10.52 -20.33 -21.90
N LEU A 14 10.39 -19.73 -20.70
CA LEU A 14 11.51 -19.42 -19.81
C LEU A 14 11.88 -20.63 -18.92
N ASP A 15 12.05 -21.80 -19.49
CA ASP A 15 12.53 -22.98 -18.76
C ASP A 15 14.04 -23.03 -18.55
N ASP A 16 14.81 -22.14 -19.19
CA ASP A 16 16.26 -22.13 -19.09
C ASP A 16 16.77 -20.92 -18.28
N ALA A 17 17.26 -21.18 -17.07
CA ALA A 17 17.86 -20.17 -16.18
C ALA A 17 18.98 -19.33 -16.84
N LYS A 18 19.67 -19.90 -17.83
CA LYS A 18 20.72 -19.22 -18.61
C LYS A 18 20.11 -18.14 -19.51
N HIS A 19 19.02 -18.43 -20.20
CA HIS A 19 18.33 -17.46 -21.06
C HIS A 19 17.71 -16.32 -20.25
N ILE A 20 17.20 -16.60 -19.04
CA ILE A 20 16.74 -15.58 -18.10
C ILE A 20 17.88 -14.65 -17.69
N HIS A 21 19.03 -15.22 -17.38
CA HIS A 21 20.21 -14.44 -16.98
C HIS A 21 20.71 -13.56 -18.14
N GLU A 22 20.84 -14.11 -19.34
CA GLU A 22 21.25 -13.36 -20.54
C GLU A 22 20.26 -12.23 -20.89
N ALA A 23 18.96 -12.51 -20.87
CA ALA A 23 17.93 -11.50 -21.09
C ALA A 23 17.99 -10.39 -20.04
N ARG A 24 18.23 -10.75 -18.77
CA ARG A 24 18.40 -9.79 -17.68
C ARG A 24 19.63 -8.92 -17.86
N GLU A 25 20.78 -9.50 -18.20
CA GLU A 25 22.00 -8.76 -18.44
C GLU A 25 21.86 -7.79 -19.63
N LEU A 26 21.21 -8.21 -20.72
CA LEU A 26 20.91 -7.35 -21.84
C LEU A 26 20.02 -6.16 -21.42
N LEU A 27 18.95 -6.43 -20.69
CA LEU A 27 18.02 -5.39 -20.20
C LEU A 27 18.73 -4.40 -19.26
N MET A 28 19.60 -4.92 -18.39
CA MET A 28 20.32 -4.10 -17.40
C MET A 28 21.38 -3.20 -18.01
N ASN A 29 21.89 -3.54 -19.19
CA ASN A 29 22.91 -2.77 -19.89
C ASN A 29 22.33 -1.89 -21.02
N GLU A 30 21.03 -2.00 -21.31
CA GLU A 30 20.39 -1.19 -22.34
C GLU A 30 20.34 0.29 -21.93
N LYS A 31 20.62 1.15 -22.92
CA LYS A 31 20.58 2.61 -22.76
C LYS A 31 19.42 3.18 -23.60
N THR A 32 18.69 4.08 -23.00
CA THR A 32 17.62 4.83 -23.64
C THR A 32 17.98 6.32 -23.72
N PRO A 33 17.22 7.17 -24.41
CA PRO A 33 17.37 8.63 -24.33
C PRO A 33 17.33 9.19 -22.89
N TYR A 34 16.70 8.44 -21.97
CA TYR A 34 16.58 8.78 -20.55
C TYR A 34 17.63 8.10 -19.66
N GLY A 35 18.69 7.58 -20.25
CA GLY A 35 19.77 6.89 -19.56
C GLY A 35 19.61 5.37 -19.53
N PRO A 36 20.41 4.68 -18.70
CA PRO A 36 20.34 3.24 -18.54
C PRO A 36 19.06 2.82 -17.79
N ILE A 37 18.51 1.66 -18.12
CA ILE A 37 17.34 1.10 -17.43
C ILE A 37 17.68 0.76 -15.98
N SER A 38 18.87 0.23 -15.71
CA SER A 38 19.31 -0.06 -14.35
C SER A 38 20.26 1.02 -13.83
N VAL A 39 19.90 1.61 -12.71
CA VAL A 39 20.72 2.60 -12.01
C VAL A 39 21.02 2.14 -10.59
N THR A 40 22.18 2.51 -10.08
CA THR A 40 22.55 2.28 -8.68
C THR A 40 22.67 3.62 -7.99
N ARG A 41 21.93 3.81 -6.90
CA ARG A 41 22.03 4.99 -6.04
C ARG A 41 22.76 4.57 -4.75
N GLU A 42 23.77 5.33 -4.38
CA GLU A 42 24.47 5.15 -3.12
C GLU A 42 23.84 6.05 -2.06
N VAL A 43 23.56 5.46 -0.90
CA VAL A 43 22.98 6.16 0.24
C VAL A 43 23.82 5.88 1.45
N THR A 44 24.21 6.94 2.16
CA THR A 44 24.96 6.81 3.42
C THR A 44 24.08 6.15 4.46
N THR A 45 24.60 5.15 5.15
CA THR A 45 23.92 4.47 6.27
C THR A 45 24.13 5.22 7.59
N ALA A 46 23.33 4.93 8.60
CA ALA A 46 23.40 5.60 9.91
C ALA A 46 24.77 5.40 10.63
N ASP A 47 25.46 4.31 10.34
CA ASP A 47 26.80 4.01 10.83
C ASP A 47 27.95 4.61 10.01
N GLY A 48 27.61 5.45 9.00
CA GLY A 48 28.58 6.08 8.09
C GLY A 48 29.03 5.21 6.93
N GLY A 49 28.49 3.99 6.80
CA GLY A 49 28.72 3.12 5.66
C GLY A 49 27.96 3.58 4.41
N VAL A 50 27.99 2.75 3.35
CA VAL A 50 27.26 3.01 2.11
C VAL A 50 26.37 1.82 1.77
N ALA A 51 25.07 2.07 1.68
CA ALA A 51 24.11 1.15 1.10
C ALA A 51 23.95 1.44 -0.39
N ARG A 52 23.94 0.38 -1.20
CA ARG A 52 23.70 0.47 -2.65
C ARG A 52 22.28 0.05 -2.96
N PHE A 53 21.49 1.01 -3.44
CA PHE A 53 20.12 0.80 -3.88
C PHE A 53 20.10 0.68 -5.41
N ARG A 54 19.98 -0.55 -5.90
CA ARG A 54 19.81 -0.81 -7.34
C ARG A 54 18.33 -0.72 -7.69
N MET A 55 18.02 0.17 -8.62
CA MET A 55 16.64 0.40 -9.06
C MET A 55 16.56 0.51 -10.59
N ALA A 56 15.40 0.28 -11.14
CA ALA A 56 15.12 0.68 -12.51
C ALA A 56 14.94 2.19 -12.57
N ASN A 57 15.53 2.83 -13.56
CA ASN A 57 15.15 4.18 -13.95
C ASN A 57 13.74 4.12 -14.54
N PRO A 58 12.70 4.69 -13.91
CA PRO A 58 11.34 4.50 -14.34
C PRO A 58 11.04 5.12 -15.71
N LEU A 59 11.71 6.21 -16.05
CA LEU A 59 11.57 6.88 -17.35
C LEU A 59 12.18 6.03 -18.47
N ALA A 60 13.38 5.52 -18.25
CA ALA A 60 14.09 4.64 -19.18
C ALA A 60 13.33 3.33 -19.38
N LEU A 61 12.80 2.74 -18.30
CA LEU A 61 12.02 1.51 -18.35
C LEU A 61 10.72 1.70 -19.14
N LEU A 62 9.97 2.78 -18.88
CA LEU A 62 8.73 3.07 -19.59
C LEU A 62 8.98 3.32 -21.09
N TYR A 63 10.01 4.11 -21.42
CA TYR A 63 10.43 4.31 -22.80
C TYR A 63 10.79 2.99 -23.48
N PHE A 64 11.60 2.16 -22.84
CA PHE A 64 12.04 0.88 -23.36
C PHE A 64 10.87 -0.05 -23.67
N VAL A 65 9.94 -0.20 -22.71
CA VAL A 65 8.78 -1.07 -22.90
C VAL A 65 7.87 -0.53 -24.01
N PHE A 66 7.64 0.78 -24.06
CA PHE A 66 6.86 1.40 -25.13
C PHE A 66 7.51 1.21 -26.50
N PHE A 67 8.83 1.39 -26.59
CA PHE A 67 9.55 1.28 -27.86
C PHE A 67 9.59 -0.14 -28.40
N TYR A 68 9.81 -1.15 -27.53
CA TYR A 68 10.05 -2.53 -27.94
C TYR A 68 8.85 -3.45 -27.86
N CYS A 69 7.80 -3.12 -27.09
CA CYS A 69 6.63 -3.96 -26.89
C CYS A 69 5.43 -3.41 -27.67
N ALA A 70 5.23 -3.87 -28.90
CA ALA A 70 4.13 -3.40 -29.74
C ALA A 70 2.72 -3.54 -29.11
N PRO A 71 2.36 -4.63 -28.39
CA PRO A 71 1.08 -4.69 -27.70
C PRO A 71 0.92 -3.60 -26.62
N PHE A 72 1.98 -3.30 -25.86
CA PHE A 72 1.95 -2.24 -24.87
C PHE A 72 1.87 -0.86 -25.52
N ALA A 73 2.65 -0.61 -26.57
CA ALA A 73 2.60 0.65 -27.33
C ALA A 73 1.18 0.90 -27.90
N GLY A 74 0.58 -0.10 -28.54
CA GLY A 74 -0.78 0.00 -29.05
C GLY A 74 -1.83 0.27 -27.97
N PHE A 75 -1.68 -0.36 -26.80
CA PHE A 75 -2.53 -0.09 -25.63
C PHE A 75 -2.39 1.37 -25.16
N VAL A 76 -1.16 1.87 -24.99
CA VAL A 76 -0.90 3.24 -24.53
C VAL A 76 -1.36 4.26 -25.57
N GLU A 77 -1.14 4.01 -26.88
CA GLU A 77 -1.65 4.87 -27.97
C GLU A 77 -3.18 4.98 -27.93
N GLN A 78 -3.88 3.87 -27.67
CA GLN A 78 -5.33 3.91 -27.46
C GLN A 78 -5.70 4.76 -26.24
N ARG A 79 -5.00 4.61 -25.11
CA ARG A 79 -5.24 5.43 -23.92
C ARG A 79 -4.96 6.92 -24.18
N PHE A 80 -3.94 7.26 -24.97
CA PHE A 80 -3.68 8.64 -25.40
C PHE A 80 -4.81 9.22 -26.23
N ALA A 81 -5.44 8.41 -27.09
CA ALA A 81 -6.59 8.84 -27.86
C ALA A 81 -7.83 9.08 -26.98
N GLU A 82 -8.04 8.28 -25.94
CA GLU A 82 -9.16 8.38 -25.01
C GLU A 82 -8.96 9.48 -23.94
N CYS A 83 -7.73 9.61 -23.44
CA CYS A 83 -7.34 10.52 -22.36
C CYS A 83 -6.01 11.21 -22.73
N PRO A 84 -5.99 12.20 -23.65
CA PRO A 84 -4.76 12.84 -24.11
C PRO A 84 -4.01 13.52 -22.95
N PRO A 85 -2.76 13.12 -22.64
CA PRO A 85 -1.97 13.80 -21.63
C PRO A 85 -1.47 15.16 -22.10
N SER A 86 -1.56 16.17 -21.24
CA SER A 86 -1.02 17.51 -21.47
C SER A 86 -0.56 18.13 -20.15
N LEU A 87 0.09 19.30 -20.20
CA LEU A 87 0.44 20.05 -19.00
C LEU A 87 -0.79 20.39 -18.15
N ASP A 88 -1.91 20.74 -18.78
CA ASP A 88 -3.15 21.10 -18.09
C ASP A 88 -3.94 19.87 -17.63
N ASN A 89 -3.71 18.72 -18.27
CA ASN A 89 -4.35 17.45 -17.94
C ASN A 89 -3.32 16.31 -17.88
N PRO A 90 -2.38 16.35 -16.94
CA PRO A 90 -1.38 15.30 -16.81
C PRO A 90 -2.00 14.00 -16.29
N TRP A 91 -1.46 12.86 -16.73
CA TRP A 91 -1.84 11.56 -16.19
C TRP A 91 -1.43 11.44 -14.71
N ASN A 92 -2.17 10.62 -13.97
CA ASN A 92 -1.92 10.38 -12.55
C ASN A 92 -1.04 9.14 -12.38
N LEU A 93 0.22 9.36 -12.00
CA LEU A 93 1.13 8.29 -11.66
C LEU A 93 0.73 7.67 -10.30
N LEU A 94 0.65 6.36 -10.27
CA LEU A 94 0.41 5.56 -9.06
C LEU A 94 1.75 5.04 -8.57
N LEU A 95 2.08 5.27 -7.31
CA LEU A 95 3.18 4.59 -6.61
C LEU A 95 2.59 3.60 -5.61
N TYR A 96 2.97 2.34 -5.72
CA TYR A 96 2.59 1.28 -4.80
C TYR A 96 3.82 0.71 -4.11
N CYS A 97 3.73 0.49 -2.80
CA CYS A 97 4.79 -0.15 -2.04
C CYS A 97 4.18 -1.15 -1.06
N ASP A 98 4.76 -2.35 -1.05
CA ASP A 98 4.41 -3.41 -0.11
C ASP A 98 5.65 -4.09 0.44
N GLU A 99 5.56 -4.59 1.69
CA GLU A 99 6.59 -5.42 2.30
C GLU A 99 6.34 -6.89 1.96
N VAL A 100 7.13 -7.43 1.04
CA VAL A 100 7.03 -8.82 0.62
C VAL A 100 7.89 -9.72 1.51
N HIS A 101 7.30 -10.82 1.98
CA HIS A 101 7.99 -11.86 2.74
C HIS A 101 8.10 -13.15 1.91
N PRO A 102 9.17 -13.34 1.11
CA PRO A 102 9.35 -14.56 0.32
C PRO A 102 9.78 -15.72 1.20
N GLY A 103 9.10 -16.87 1.05
CA GLY A 103 9.45 -18.13 1.69
C GLY A 103 8.62 -18.46 2.92
N ASP A 104 9.11 -19.43 3.70
CA ASP A 104 8.41 -19.95 4.87
C ASP A 104 8.22 -18.86 5.94
N GLN A 105 6.96 -18.48 6.16
CA GLN A 105 6.57 -17.50 7.19
C GLN A 105 6.86 -18.01 8.62
N LEU A 106 7.05 -19.32 8.79
CA LEU A 106 7.37 -19.96 10.06
C LEU A 106 8.87 -19.95 10.38
N GLY A 107 9.72 -19.62 9.40
CA GLY A 107 11.16 -19.45 9.61
C GLY A 107 11.45 -18.31 10.58
N GLY A 108 11.98 -18.61 11.75
CA GLY A 108 12.12 -17.72 12.91
C GLY A 108 12.99 -16.45 12.73
N LYS A 109 13.55 -16.22 11.55
CA LYS A 109 14.29 -15.00 11.23
C LYS A 109 13.72 -14.39 9.95
N LYS A 110 12.93 -13.34 10.09
CA LYS A 110 12.34 -12.53 8.98
C LYS A 110 13.40 -11.80 8.13
N LEU A 111 14.57 -12.41 7.91
CA LEU A 111 15.73 -11.83 7.24
C LEU A 111 15.56 -11.63 5.72
N ARG A 112 14.50 -12.23 5.13
CA ARG A 112 14.26 -12.19 3.68
C ARG A 112 13.24 -11.14 3.25
N LYS A 113 12.64 -10.42 4.19
CA LYS A 113 11.70 -9.36 3.90
C LYS A 113 12.33 -8.25 3.07
N PHE A 114 11.58 -7.74 2.13
CA PHE A 114 11.97 -6.59 1.33
C PHE A 114 10.76 -5.74 0.97
N HIS A 115 10.98 -4.45 0.82
CA HIS A 115 10.01 -3.55 0.22
C HIS A 115 10.14 -3.60 -1.30
N ALA A 116 9.02 -3.73 -1.99
CA ALA A 116 8.94 -3.64 -3.44
C ALA A 116 8.18 -2.37 -3.80
N ILE A 117 8.79 -1.56 -4.68
CA ILE A 117 8.22 -0.29 -5.14
C ILE A 117 7.84 -0.45 -6.60
N TYR A 118 6.58 -0.15 -6.91
CA TYR A 118 5.99 -0.25 -8.24
C TYR A 118 5.40 1.08 -8.66
N PHE A 119 5.28 1.29 -9.98
CA PHE A 119 4.47 2.37 -10.50
C PHE A 119 3.56 1.91 -11.64
N SER A 120 2.51 2.66 -11.86
CA SER A 120 1.59 2.53 -12.99
C SER A 120 0.90 3.89 -13.22
N PHE A 121 -0.12 3.93 -14.09
CA PHE A 121 -0.92 5.13 -14.33
C PHE A 121 -2.40 4.84 -14.15
N LYS A 122 -3.12 5.73 -13.47
CA LYS A 122 -4.58 5.62 -13.28
C LYS A 122 -5.32 5.49 -14.60
N GLU A 123 -4.85 6.18 -15.62
CA GLU A 123 -5.44 6.25 -16.95
C GLU A 123 -5.34 4.93 -17.73
N PHE A 124 -4.56 3.97 -17.26
CA PHE A 124 -4.60 2.59 -17.80
C PHE A 124 -5.97 1.92 -17.55
N GLY A 125 -6.69 2.36 -16.52
CA GLY A 125 -8.02 1.88 -16.19
C GLY A 125 -8.03 0.59 -15.36
N ILE A 126 -9.15 0.33 -14.68
CA ILE A 126 -9.28 -0.75 -13.69
C ILE A 126 -8.96 -2.12 -14.31
N ALA A 127 -9.45 -2.39 -15.52
CA ALA A 127 -9.22 -3.68 -16.19
C ALA A 127 -7.73 -3.95 -16.41
N ALA A 128 -6.96 -2.96 -16.87
CA ALA A 128 -5.52 -3.10 -17.05
C ALA A 128 -4.78 -3.16 -15.71
N LEU A 129 -5.14 -2.31 -14.76
CA LEU A 129 -4.51 -2.28 -13.43
C LEU A 129 -4.74 -3.56 -12.60
N SER A 130 -5.72 -4.39 -12.97
CA SER A 130 -5.92 -5.72 -12.37
C SER A 130 -4.88 -6.76 -12.82
N HIS A 131 -4.06 -6.43 -13.82
CA HIS A 131 -3.01 -7.31 -14.33
C HIS A 131 -1.64 -6.86 -13.83
N GLU A 132 -0.86 -7.79 -13.30
CA GLU A 132 0.48 -7.52 -12.74
C GLU A 132 1.47 -6.94 -13.77
N ASN A 133 1.34 -7.32 -15.05
CA ASN A 133 2.19 -6.83 -16.13
C ASN A 133 1.95 -5.35 -16.51
N MET A 134 0.94 -4.70 -15.93
CA MET A 134 0.70 -3.26 -16.05
C MET A 134 1.32 -2.45 -14.90
N TRP A 135 2.01 -3.12 -13.99
CA TRP A 135 2.77 -2.49 -12.92
C TRP A 135 4.26 -2.66 -13.14
N PHE A 136 4.96 -1.56 -13.17
CA PHE A 136 6.41 -1.54 -13.40
C PHE A 136 7.15 -1.55 -12.07
N THR A 137 8.03 -2.53 -11.87
CA THR A 137 8.87 -2.59 -10.68
C THR A 137 10.01 -1.57 -10.79
N ILE A 138 10.04 -0.60 -9.88
CA ILE A 138 11.15 0.34 -9.76
C ILE A 138 12.32 -0.33 -9.04
N GLY A 139 12.05 -1.03 -7.95
CA GLY A 139 13.10 -1.70 -7.22
C GLY A 139 12.59 -2.49 -6.02
N THR A 140 13.51 -3.29 -5.51
CA THR A 140 13.31 -4.01 -4.26
C THR A 140 14.46 -3.70 -3.32
N VAL A 141 14.15 -3.38 -2.08
CA VAL A 141 15.14 -3.10 -1.05
C VAL A 141 14.84 -3.93 0.20
N ARG A 142 15.83 -4.65 0.70
CA ARG A 142 15.65 -5.45 1.92
C ARG A 142 15.26 -4.56 3.08
N THR A 143 14.25 -4.96 3.86
CA THR A 143 13.80 -4.23 5.05
C THR A 143 14.96 -3.93 6.00
N GLN A 144 15.89 -4.88 6.18
CA GLN A 144 17.10 -4.65 6.98
C GLN A 144 17.95 -3.48 6.45
N VAL A 145 18.10 -3.35 5.12
CA VAL A 145 18.85 -2.26 4.50
C VAL A 145 18.10 -0.95 4.69
N VAL A 146 16.78 -0.93 4.45
CA VAL A 146 15.94 0.25 4.70
C VAL A 146 16.12 0.76 6.13
N ASN A 147 16.14 -0.13 7.12
CA ASN A 147 16.33 0.22 8.53
C ASN A 147 17.72 0.79 8.87
N THR A 148 18.72 0.61 8.02
CA THR A 148 20.05 1.22 8.20
C THR A 148 20.20 2.56 7.48
N ILE A 149 19.28 2.89 6.59
CA ILE A 149 19.29 4.16 5.84
C ILE A 149 18.61 5.24 6.68
N PRO A 150 19.27 6.38 6.94
CA PRO A 150 18.61 7.53 7.56
C PRO A 150 17.41 7.98 6.72
N GLY A 151 16.25 8.10 7.37
CA GLY A 151 14.98 8.36 6.69
C GLY A 151 14.31 7.12 6.09
N GLY A 152 14.94 5.95 6.11
CA GLY A 152 14.34 4.66 5.77
C GLY A 152 13.60 4.67 4.43
N LEU A 153 12.32 4.32 4.47
CA LEU A 153 11.46 4.23 3.27
C LEU A 153 11.22 5.61 2.64
N ALA A 154 11.12 6.69 3.45
CA ALA A 154 11.00 8.06 2.95
C ALA A 154 12.17 8.43 2.03
N LYS A 155 13.41 8.06 2.39
CA LYS A 155 14.59 8.27 1.54
C LYS A 155 14.49 7.52 0.22
N SER A 156 13.99 6.27 0.24
CA SER A 156 13.79 5.50 -0.99
C SER A 156 12.78 6.16 -1.92
N PHE A 157 11.68 6.67 -1.39
CA PHE A 157 10.68 7.43 -2.17
C PHE A 157 11.21 8.77 -2.65
N SER A 158 12.00 9.48 -1.84
CA SER A 158 12.66 10.72 -2.28
C SER A 158 13.48 10.48 -3.55
N LEU A 159 14.25 9.39 -3.64
CA LEU A 159 15.02 9.06 -4.84
C LEU A 159 14.11 8.82 -6.05
N VAL A 160 13.01 8.09 -5.88
CA VAL A 160 12.05 7.80 -6.97
C VAL A 160 11.36 9.07 -7.45
N ILE A 161 10.88 9.92 -6.55
CA ILE A 161 10.19 11.16 -6.89
C ILE A 161 11.14 12.13 -7.60
N ARG A 162 12.39 12.22 -7.16
CA ARG A 162 13.41 13.04 -7.82
C ARG A 162 13.65 12.57 -9.25
N GLU A 163 13.86 11.29 -9.46
CA GLU A 163 14.08 10.72 -10.79
C GLU A 163 12.91 10.98 -11.76
N LEU A 164 11.68 10.94 -11.26
CA LEU A 164 10.47 11.13 -12.06
C LEU A 164 10.14 12.61 -12.34
N PHE A 165 10.24 13.45 -11.32
CA PHE A 165 9.62 14.79 -11.33
C PHE A 165 10.57 15.94 -11.05
N VAL A 166 11.50 15.82 -10.09
CA VAL A 166 12.40 16.92 -9.71
C VAL A 166 13.53 17.08 -10.73
N ASP A 167 14.20 15.96 -11.03
CA ASP A 167 15.31 15.90 -11.99
C ASP A 167 14.84 15.37 -13.37
N GLY A 168 13.65 14.77 -13.41
CA GLY A 168 13.04 14.17 -14.61
C GLY A 168 12.03 15.08 -15.30
N PRO A 169 11.73 14.82 -16.58
CA PRO A 169 10.91 15.71 -17.41
C PRO A 169 9.40 15.48 -17.30
N LEU A 170 8.95 14.56 -16.46
CA LEU A 170 7.58 14.00 -16.57
C LEU A 170 6.46 15.02 -16.32
N SER A 171 6.74 16.03 -15.47
CA SER A 171 5.75 17.06 -15.10
C SER A 171 5.75 18.30 -15.97
N ASP A 172 6.88 18.68 -16.58
CA ASP A 172 7.07 19.97 -17.26
C ASP A 172 7.35 19.82 -18.75
N LEU A 173 8.33 19.00 -19.14
CA LEU A 173 8.70 18.78 -20.53
C LEU A 173 7.93 17.60 -21.16
N GLY A 174 7.41 16.71 -20.33
CA GLY A 174 6.81 15.44 -20.73
C GLY A 174 7.82 14.42 -21.24
N LEU A 175 7.53 13.16 -21.00
CA LEU A 175 8.33 12.02 -21.48
C LEU A 175 8.01 11.75 -22.95
N LEU A 176 9.00 11.87 -23.84
CA LEU A 176 8.84 11.51 -25.24
C LEU A 176 8.90 9.98 -25.39
N LEU A 177 7.85 9.38 -25.89
CA LEU A 177 7.72 7.96 -26.17
C LEU A 177 7.68 7.74 -27.68
N GLU A 178 8.48 6.81 -28.19
CA GLU A 178 8.62 6.55 -29.62
C GLU A 178 8.35 5.07 -29.94
N HIS A 179 7.51 4.82 -30.95
CA HIS A 179 7.26 3.48 -31.46
C HIS A 179 6.94 3.54 -32.97
N ASN A 180 7.62 2.71 -33.77
CA ASN A 180 7.39 2.60 -35.21
C ASN A 180 7.32 3.93 -35.95
N GLY A 181 8.22 4.89 -35.59
CA GLY A 181 8.28 6.23 -36.22
C GLY A 181 7.20 7.21 -35.80
N ARG A 182 6.36 6.82 -34.81
CA ARG A 182 5.42 7.73 -34.16
C ARG A 182 5.99 8.18 -32.82
N SER A 183 5.76 9.43 -32.47
CA SER A 183 6.20 10.03 -31.23
C SER A 183 5.01 10.54 -30.46
N HIS A 184 4.96 10.24 -29.17
CA HIS A 184 3.95 10.71 -28.25
C HIS A 184 4.62 11.34 -27.03
N ARG A 185 3.96 12.32 -26.43
CA ARG A 185 4.47 13.00 -25.23
C ARG A 185 3.56 12.73 -24.05
N LEU A 186 4.10 12.09 -23.02
CA LEU A 186 3.40 11.79 -21.79
C LEU A 186 3.74 12.83 -20.73
N PHE A 187 2.74 13.60 -20.30
CA PHE A 187 2.79 14.43 -19.11
C PHE A 187 2.12 13.69 -17.96
N ALA A 188 2.75 13.67 -16.80
CA ALA A 188 2.15 13.08 -15.62
C ALA A 188 2.49 13.87 -14.35
N LYS A 189 1.61 13.76 -13.38
CA LYS A 189 1.81 14.21 -12.01
C LYS A 189 1.83 13.03 -11.07
N LEU A 190 2.42 13.21 -9.90
CA LEU A 190 2.29 12.24 -8.81
C LEU A 190 0.82 12.22 -8.35
N GLY A 191 0.14 11.11 -8.63
CA GLY A 191 -1.29 10.98 -8.35
C GLY A 191 -1.56 10.35 -7.00
N TYR A 192 -1.04 9.14 -6.77
CA TYR A 192 -1.40 8.38 -5.58
C TYR A 192 -0.23 7.57 -5.02
N PHE A 193 -0.11 7.60 -3.68
CA PHE A 193 0.69 6.65 -2.91
C PHE A 193 -0.24 5.59 -2.33
N ILE A 194 -0.14 4.37 -2.82
CA ILE A 194 -0.94 3.24 -2.35
C ILE A 194 -0.04 2.40 -1.44
N GLN A 195 -0.34 2.37 -0.15
CA GLN A 195 0.49 1.70 0.84
C GLN A 195 -0.37 1.16 1.98
N ASP A 196 0.17 0.19 2.73
CA ASP A 196 -0.39 -0.17 4.03
C ASP A 196 -0.11 0.91 5.09
N GLY A 197 -0.71 0.78 6.27
CA GLY A 197 -0.54 1.75 7.34
C GLY A 197 0.91 1.84 7.85
N ALA A 198 1.65 0.73 7.85
CA ALA A 198 3.04 0.68 8.29
C ALA A 198 3.96 1.37 7.28
N ALA A 199 3.78 1.13 5.98
CA ALA A 199 4.53 1.79 4.94
C ALA A 199 4.24 3.30 4.91
N HIS A 200 2.97 3.71 5.10
CA HIS A 200 2.62 5.13 5.23
C HIS A 200 3.35 5.81 6.40
N LYS A 201 3.38 5.17 7.59
CA LYS A 201 4.13 5.70 8.74
C LYS A 201 5.61 5.90 8.42
N GLN A 202 6.24 4.95 7.73
CA GLN A 202 7.65 5.02 7.37
C GLN A 202 7.92 6.04 6.25
N THR A 203 7.00 6.18 5.29
CA THR A 203 7.16 7.10 4.16
C THR A 203 6.95 8.55 4.56
N TRP A 204 5.94 8.83 5.38
CA TRP A 204 5.56 10.18 5.78
C TRP A 204 6.06 10.56 7.17
N HIS A 205 6.69 9.65 7.90
CA HIS A 205 7.04 9.80 9.30
C HIS A 205 5.83 10.18 10.18
N CYS A 206 4.63 9.68 9.84
CA CYS A 206 3.45 9.93 10.66
C CYS A 206 3.34 8.91 11.81
N LYS A 207 2.81 9.36 12.95
CA LYS A 207 2.63 8.54 14.16
C LYS A 207 1.49 7.52 13.98
N GLY A 208 0.38 7.90 13.37
CA GLY A 208 -0.81 7.08 13.23
C GLY A 208 -1.33 6.57 14.58
N ASP A 209 -1.57 5.26 14.68
CA ASP A 209 -2.03 4.58 15.91
C ASP A 209 -1.01 4.58 17.07
N ALA A 210 0.25 4.97 16.84
CA ALA A 210 1.26 5.15 17.89
C ALA A 210 1.21 6.54 18.56
N GLY A 211 0.30 7.43 18.13
CA GLY A 211 0.12 8.77 18.69
C GLY A 211 -1.35 9.07 19.00
N CYS A 212 -1.60 10.20 19.64
CA CYS A 212 -2.97 10.62 19.92
C CYS A 212 -3.71 11.10 18.66
N LYS A 213 -3.01 11.58 17.63
CA LYS A 213 -3.58 11.97 16.34
C LYS A 213 -3.63 10.75 15.42
N LEU A 214 -4.80 10.12 15.33
CA LEU A 214 -5.00 8.85 14.61
C LEU A 214 -4.79 8.95 13.10
N CYS A 215 -5.08 10.12 12.51
CA CYS A 215 -4.96 10.34 11.08
C CYS A 215 -4.44 11.76 10.80
N VAL A 216 -3.35 11.85 10.06
CA VAL A 216 -2.76 13.15 9.68
C VAL A 216 -3.61 13.89 8.63
N LEU A 217 -4.46 13.18 7.89
CA LEU A 217 -5.35 13.78 6.88
C LEU A 217 -6.54 14.54 7.48
N CYS A 218 -6.73 14.47 8.81
CA CYS A 218 -7.81 15.19 9.50
C CYS A 218 -7.20 16.08 10.59
N ARG A 219 -7.69 17.32 10.68
CA ARG A 219 -7.26 18.27 11.73
C ARG A 219 -7.75 17.87 13.11
N ASN A 220 -8.97 17.30 13.16
CA ASN A 220 -9.74 17.08 14.38
C ASN A 220 -9.92 15.61 14.77
N LEU A 221 -9.16 14.67 14.20
CA LEU A 221 -9.30 13.25 14.52
C LEU A 221 -8.24 12.79 15.53
N PHE A 222 -8.68 12.55 16.76
CA PHE A 222 -7.83 12.15 17.89
C PHE A 222 -8.38 10.93 18.62
N SER A 223 -7.50 10.16 19.25
CA SER A 223 -7.89 9.19 20.26
C SER A 223 -8.15 9.89 21.60
N LEU A 224 -9.18 9.43 22.27
CA LEU A 224 -9.54 9.89 23.62
C LEU A 224 -9.66 8.68 24.54
N ALA A 225 -9.31 8.86 25.80
CA ALA A 225 -9.65 7.92 26.87
C ALA A 225 -11.18 7.72 26.92
N SER A 226 -11.63 6.49 27.11
CA SER A 226 -13.07 6.15 27.04
C SER A 226 -13.74 5.99 28.38
N GLU A 227 -13.00 5.98 29.50
CA GLU A 227 -13.45 5.59 30.84
C GLU A 227 -13.90 4.11 30.94
N VAL A 228 -13.82 3.37 29.82
CA VAL A 228 -14.14 1.94 29.78
C VAL A 228 -12.84 1.17 29.91
N VAL A 229 -12.76 0.33 30.91
CA VAL A 229 -11.59 -0.52 31.16
C VAL A 229 -11.84 -1.88 30.53
N GLY A 230 -10.88 -2.36 29.73
CA GLY A 230 -10.90 -3.69 29.13
C GLY A 230 -10.66 -4.81 30.14
N GLU A 231 -10.79 -6.05 29.70
CA GLU A 231 -10.57 -7.24 30.54
C GLU A 231 -9.11 -7.35 31.05
N ASP A 232 -8.18 -6.73 30.36
CA ASP A 232 -6.76 -6.63 30.69
C ASP A 232 -6.45 -5.51 31.71
N GLY A 233 -7.45 -4.70 32.08
CA GLY A 233 -7.32 -3.58 32.98
C GLY A 233 -6.84 -2.30 32.33
N GLU A 234 -6.63 -2.29 31.00
CA GLU A 234 -6.27 -1.10 30.26
C GLU A 234 -7.50 -0.31 29.82
N GLU A 235 -7.39 1.01 29.81
CA GLU A 235 -8.44 1.90 29.35
C GLU A 235 -8.59 1.82 27.84
N LEU A 236 -9.81 1.55 27.36
CA LEU A 236 -10.09 1.51 25.92
C LEU A 236 -10.07 2.93 25.34
N LEU A 237 -9.38 3.09 24.22
CA LEU A 237 -9.36 4.34 23.49
C LEU A 237 -10.58 4.46 22.57
N ARG A 238 -11.08 5.65 22.42
CA ARG A 238 -12.16 5.96 21.47
C ARG A 238 -11.75 7.12 20.55
N CYS A 239 -12.37 7.15 19.38
CA CYS A 239 -12.24 8.29 18.47
C CYS A 239 -13.19 9.43 18.94
N ASN A 240 -12.68 10.67 18.93
CA ASN A 240 -13.46 11.86 19.25
C ASN A 240 -14.54 12.19 18.21
N VAL A 241 -14.34 11.77 16.95
CA VAL A 241 -15.25 12.00 15.83
C VAL A 241 -16.07 10.74 15.57
N LYS A 242 -17.38 10.87 15.52
CA LYS A 242 -18.31 9.73 15.36
C LYS A 242 -18.89 9.59 13.96
N LYS A 243 -18.87 10.66 13.16
CA LYS A 243 -19.46 10.69 11.82
C LYS A 243 -18.49 11.27 10.82
N HIS A 244 -18.49 10.73 9.62
CA HIS A 244 -17.65 11.22 8.52
C HIS A 244 -17.86 12.73 8.23
N SER A 245 -19.10 13.21 8.35
CA SER A 245 -19.44 14.63 8.15
C SER A 245 -18.86 15.58 9.20
N GLU A 246 -18.32 15.06 10.30
CA GLU A 246 -17.68 15.85 11.35
C GLU A 246 -16.17 15.96 11.16
N LEU A 247 -15.59 15.23 10.17
CA LEU A 247 -14.17 15.29 9.88
C LEU A 247 -13.80 16.62 9.24
N ASP A 248 -12.79 17.27 9.80
CA ASP A 248 -12.17 18.49 9.26
C ASP A 248 -10.87 18.08 8.54
N LEU A 249 -10.90 18.09 7.19
CA LEU A 249 -9.79 17.62 6.38
C LEU A 249 -8.63 18.61 6.43
N ALA A 250 -7.42 18.09 6.61
CA ALA A 250 -6.18 18.86 6.54
C ALA A 250 -5.86 19.20 5.09
N THR A 251 -5.18 20.33 4.90
CA THR A 251 -4.56 20.70 3.63
C THR A 251 -3.08 20.33 3.62
N SER A 252 -2.45 20.32 2.45
CA SER A 252 -0.99 20.15 2.35
C SER A 252 -0.22 21.23 3.12
N ALA A 253 -0.76 22.44 3.22
CA ALA A 253 -0.17 23.52 4.02
C ALA A 253 -0.19 23.21 5.53
N ASP A 254 -1.28 22.60 6.03
CA ASP A 254 -1.37 22.18 7.44
C ASP A 254 -0.34 21.10 7.77
N LEU A 255 -0.16 20.13 6.87
CA LEU A 255 0.80 19.03 7.07
C LEU A 255 2.23 19.54 7.06
N ARG A 256 2.58 20.42 6.11
CA ARG A 256 3.90 21.08 6.07
C ARG A 256 4.14 21.97 7.28
N TYR A 257 3.10 22.67 7.73
CA TYR A 257 3.20 23.45 8.97
C TYR A 257 3.52 22.54 10.16
N ALA A 258 2.84 21.41 10.29
CA ALA A 258 3.09 20.47 11.38
C ALA A 258 4.53 19.94 11.38
N VAL A 259 5.06 19.56 10.21
CA VAL A 259 6.44 19.07 10.07
C VAL A 259 7.43 20.20 10.42
N ARG A 260 7.28 21.38 9.84
CA ARG A 260 8.16 22.53 10.15
C ARG A 260 8.12 22.91 11.64
N ARG A 261 6.94 22.83 12.26
CA ARG A 261 6.83 23.12 13.70
C ARG A 261 7.60 22.10 14.54
N ILE A 262 7.63 20.84 14.14
CA ILE A 262 8.45 19.82 14.80
C ILE A 262 9.94 20.11 14.60
N ASP A 263 10.38 20.53 13.40
CA ASP A 263 11.77 20.92 13.14
C ASP A 263 12.19 22.11 14.02
N GLU A 264 11.35 23.17 14.11
CA GLU A 264 11.58 24.31 14.97
C GLU A 264 11.71 23.93 16.45
N LEU A 265 10.88 23.02 16.93
CA LEU A 265 10.92 22.55 18.32
C LEU A 265 12.16 21.69 18.60
N HIS A 266 12.59 20.88 17.63
CA HIS A 266 13.81 20.09 17.74
C HIS A 266 15.06 20.98 17.84
N ASP A 267 15.11 22.06 17.08
CA ASP A 267 16.25 22.96 17.00
C ASP A 267 16.18 24.11 18.04
N ALA A 268 15.16 24.11 18.90
CA ALA A 268 14.99 25.15 19.91
C ALA A 268 16.11 25.11 20.98
N PRO A 269 16.62 26.27 21.43
CA PRO A 269 17.67 26.32 22.44
C PRO A 269 17.26 25.72 23.80
N ASP A 270 15.98 25.74 24.11
CA ASP A 270 15.34 25.24 25.32
C ASP A 270 14.67 23.85 25.08
N PHE A 271 15.27 23.03 24.24
CA PHE A 271 14.77 21.71 23.89
C PHE A 271 14.48 20.83 25.11
N ASP A 272 13.21 20.46 25.30
CA ASP A 272 12.75 19.47 26.29
C ASP A 272 12.29 18.20 25.58
N PRO A 273 12.97 17.06 25.79
CA PRO A 273 12.61 15.80 25.14
C PRO A 273 11.17 15.33 25.45
N THR A 274 10.66 15.60 26.66
CA THR A 274 9.32 15.16 27.07
C THR A 274 8.24 15.99 26.37
N GLU A 275 8.40 17.33 26.40
CA GLU A 275 7.48 18.20 25.67
C GLU A 275 7.56 17.95 24.17
N PHE A 276 8.74 17.74 23.64
CA PHE A 276 8.96 17.44 22.22
C PHE A 276 8.19 16.18 21.78
N GLU A 277 8.23 15.07 22.55
CA GLU A 277 7.47 13.87 22.24
C GLU A 277 5.96 14.12 22.26
N LEU A 278 5.45 14.82 23.27
CA LEU A 278 4.03 15.20 23.34
C LEU A 278 3.60 16.06 22.14
N ARG A 279 4.47 16.97 21.66
CA ARG A 279 4.20 17.78 20.46
C ARG A 279 4.17 16.93 19.20
N GLN A 280 5.09 15.97 19.05
CA GLN A 280 5.05 15.03 17.94
C GLN A 280 3.75 14.21 17.92
N GLU A 281 3.29 13.72 19.08
CA GLU A 281 2.02 13.01 19.20
C GLU A 281 0.83 13.89 18.81
N ALA A 282 0.80 15.12 19.28
CA ALA A 282 -0.28 16.08 18.99
C ALA A 282 -0.31 16.50 17.52
N LEU A 283 0.86 16.73 16.91
CA LEU A 283 0.98 17.09 15.49
C LEU A 283 0.84 15.88 14.54
N GLY A 284 1.03 14.66 15.07
CA GLY A 284 0.84 13.42 14.34
C GLY A 284 2.03 12.98 13.49
N PHE A 285 3.20 13.58 13.68
CA PHE A 285 4.43 13.24 12.96
C PHE A 285 5.58 12.94 13.93
N THR A 286 6.46 12.06 13.49
CA THR A 286 7.75 11.83 14.12
C THR A 286 8.79 12.69 13.43
N TRP A 287 9.63 13.37 14.20
CA TRP A 287 10.72 14.16 13.65
C TRP A 287 11.66 13.31 12.80
N SER A 288 12.02 13.84 11.65
CA SER A 288 13.03 13.25 10.78
C SER A 288 13.57 14.33 9.84
N PRO A 289 14.89 14.51 9.74
CA PRO A 289 15.48 15.43 8.77
C PRO A 289 15.30 14.95 7.31
N TYR A 290 14.72 13.77 7.12
CA TYR A 290 14.44 13.16 5.82
C TYR A 290 12.94 13.11 5.51
N ASN A 291 12.11 13.83 6.25
CA ASN A 291 10.69 13.92 5.98
C ASN A 291 10.45 14.53 4.59
N LEU A 292 9.66 13.85 3.75
CA LEU A 292 9.35 14.33 2.39
C LEU A 292 8.67 15.69 2.38
N LEU A 293 7.89 16.02 3.42
CA LEU A 293 7.20 17.30 3.56
C LEU A 293 8.13 18.44 4.06
N GLY A 294 9.32 18.09 4.55
CA GLY A 294 10.36 19.05 4.92
C GLY A 294 11.28 19.42 3.74
N ASP A 295 11.23 18.66 2.63
CA ASP A 295 12.05 18.94 1.44
C ASP A 295 11.32 19.88 0.48
N ALA A 296 11.73 21.15 0.47
CA ALA A 296 11.11 22.17 -0.40
C ALA A 296 11.15 21.83 -1.90
N SER A 297 12.12 21.03 -2.36
CA SER A 297 12.16 20.59 -3.75
C SER A 297 11.02 19.63 -4.15
N MET A 298 10.39 19.02 -3.15
CA MET A 298 9.23 18.13 -3.32
C MET A 298 7.89 18.88 -3.30
N ASP A 299 7.85 20.11 -2.80
CA ASP A 299 6.62 20.90 -2.61
C ASP A 299 5.72 20.96 -3.86
N PRO A 300 6.25 21.17 -5.09
CA PRO A 300 5.40 21.26 -6.27
C PRO A 300 4.71 19.93 -6.64
N TYR A 301 5.21 18.80 -6.13
CA TYR A 301 4.76 17.47 -6.52
C TYR A 301 3.94 16.76 -5.45
N LEU A 302 4.00 17.24 -4.19
CA LEU A 302 3.35 16.60 -3.04
C LEU A 302 2.09 17.36 -2.61
N ASP A 303 0.94 16.73 -2.86
CA ASP A 303 -0.35 17.08 -2.27
C ASP A 303 -0.90 15.88 -1.48
N VAL A 304 -0.33 15.69 -0.28
CA VAL A 304 -0.55 14.48 0.54
C VAL A 304 -2.03 14.17 0.77
N PRO A 305 -2.92 15.14 1.10
CA PRO A 305 -4.33 14.83 1.30
C PRO A 305 -5.02 14.16 0.11
N SER A 306 -4.59 14.47 -1.12
CA SER A 306 -5.12 13.86 -2.34
C SER A 306 -4.35 12.63 -2.80
N GLN A 307 -3.14 12.42 -2.29
CA GLN A 307 -2.22 11.37 -2.73
C GLN A 307 -2.10 10.20 -1.76
N PHE A 308 -2.55 10.34 -0.54
CA PHE A 308 -2.44 9.33 0.52
C PHE A 308 -3.57 8.32 0.40
N PHE A 309 -3.24 7.11 -0.10
CA PHE A 309 -4.21 6.05 -0.27
C PHE A 309 -3.77 4.79 0.45
N HIS A 310 -4.63 4.31 1.32
CA HIS A 310 -4.42 3.01 1.95
C HIS A 310 -4.67 1.88 0.96
N ASP A 311 -3.85 0.84 1.06
CA ASP A 311 -4.15 -0.44 0.40
C ASP A 311 -5.45 -1.01 0.98
N TRP A 312 -6.46 -1.15 0.14
CA TRP A 312 -7.78 -1.59 0.55
C TRP A 312 -7.78 -3.03 1.10
N MET A 313 -6.89 -3.91 0.61
CA MET A 313 -6.77 -5.28 1.13
C MET A 313 -6.35 -5.27 2.59
N HIS A 314 -5.37 -4.43 2.94
CA HIS A 314 -4.94 -4.26 4.33
C HIS A 314 -6.03 -3.60 5.17
N MET A 315 -6.66 -2.54 4.68
CA MET A 315 -7.73 -1.86 5.42
C MET A 315 -8.91 -2.77 5.73
N ILE A 316 -9.25 -3.68 4.84
CA ILE A 316 -10.44 -4.51 4.98
C ILE A 316 -10.12 -5.85 5.62
N PHE A 317 -9.07 -6.57 5.14
CA PHE A 317 -8.86 -7.98 5.47
C PHE A 317 -7.63 -8.29 6.33
N VAL A 318 -6.70 -7.37 6.53
CA VAL A 318 -5.51 -7.64 7.36
C VAL A 318 -5.66 -7.01 8.74
N GLY A 319 -6.41 -7.65 9.61
CA GLY A 319 -6.81 -7.06 10.90
C GLY A 319 -7.72 -5.84 10.75
N GLY A 320 -8.33 -5.70 9.59
CA GLY A 320 -9.09 -4.53 9.19
C GLY A 320 -10.58 -4.61 9.52
N VAL A 321 -11.36 -3.77 8.83
CA VAL A 321 -12.80 -3.57 9.12
C VAL A 321 -13.60 -4.87 9.02
N PHE A 322 -13.30 -5.73 8.03
CA PHE A 322 -13.97 -7.03 7.91
C PHE A 322 -13.70 -7.93 9.12
N ASN A 323 -12.44 -8.02 9.54
CA ASN A 323 -12.05 -8.86 10.66
C ASN A 323 -12.72 -8.42 11.96
N LEU A 324 -12.78 -7.12 12.18
CA LEU A 324 -13.41 -6.52 13.37
C LEU A 324 -14.94 -6.71 13.33
N THR A 325 -15.57 -6.34 12.21
CA THR A 325 -17.04 -6.42 12.07
C THR A 325 -17.52 -7.87 12.15
N LEU A 326 -16.80 -8.81 11.53
CA LEU A 326 -17.12 -10.23 11.62
C LEU A 326 -17.01 -10.73 13.06
N HIS A 327 -15.96 -10.34 13.80
CA HIS A 327 -15.81 -10.72 15.20
C HIS A 327 -17.00 -10.28 16.03
N PHE A 328 -17.36 -9.01 15.99
CA PHE A 328 -18.50 -8.48 16.76
C PHE A 328 -19.83 -9.10 16.33
N PHE A 329 -20.02 -9.34 15.04
CA PHE A 329 -21.23 -10.01 14.55
C PHE A 329 -21.35 -11.44 15.11
N LEU A 330 -20.26 -12.22 15.12
CA LEU A 330 -20.27 -13.58 15.67
C LEU A 330 -20.49 -13.60 17.19
N GLU A 331 -19.89 -12.68 17.94
CA GLU A 331 -20.11 -12.61 19.39
C GLU A 331 -21.57 -12.15 19.71
N ALA A 332 -22.13 -11.21 18.97
CA ALA A 332 -23.54 -10.82 19.14
C ALA A 332 -24.50 -11.98 18.87
N ILE A 333 -24.28 -12.78 17.84
CA ILE A 333 -25.11 -13.97 17.58
C ILE A 333 -24.98 -14.99 18.73
N LYS A 334 -23.79 -15.24 19.19
CA LYS A 334 -23.52 -16.17 20.32
C LYS A 334 -24.27 -15.72 21.59
N GLU A 335 -24.25 -14.43 21.90
CA GLU A 335 -24.96 -13.86 23.05
C GLU A 335 -26.48 -13.97 22.90
N ALA A 336 -27.01 -13.64 21.71
CA ALA A 336 -28.43 -13.66 21.44
C ALA A 336 -29.02 -15.07 21.38
N THR A 337 -28.31 -16.01 20.76
CA THR A 337 -28.83 -17.37 20.52
C THR A 337 -28.33 -18.41 21.50
N ARG A 338 -27.25 -18.12 22.22
CA ARG A 338 -26.52 -19.07 23.11
C ARG A 338 -26.07 -20.34 22.37
N THR A 339 -25.95 -20.29 21.06
CA THR A 339 -25.52 -21.41 20.21
C THR A 339 -24.02 -21.32 19.87
N ASN A 340 -23.45 -22.45 19.46
CA ASN A 340 -22.07 -22.46 18.96
C ASN A 340 -22.06 -22.04 17.48
N VAL A 341 -22.12 -20.74 17.22
CA VAL A 341 -22.12 -20.16 15.87
C VAL A 341 -20.85 -20.56 15.05
N TYR A 342 -19.71 -20.74 15.71
CA TYR A 342 -18.49 -21.18 15.05
C TYR A 342 -18.64 -22.60 14.47
N ALA A 343 -19.25 -23.52 15.22
CA ALA A 343 -19.52 -24.88 14.71
C ALA A 343 -20.48 -24.85 13.51
N GLN A 344 -21.56 -24.06 13.61
CA GLN A 344 -22.52 -23.90 12.51
C GLN A 344 -21.87 -23.35 11.24
N LEU A 345 -21.02 -22.31 11.38
CA LEU A 345 -20.30 -21.73 10.24
C LEU A 345 -19.25 -22.66 9.67
N LYS A 346 -18.54 -23.44 10.53
CA LYS A 346 -17.61 -24.48 10.04
C LYS A 346 -18.32 -25.45 9.10
N ASP A 347 -19.45 -25.98 9.54
CA ASP A 347 -20.22 -26.94 8.75
C ASP A 347 -20.80 -26.31 7.48
N TYR A 348 -21.28 -25.08 7.57
CA TYR A 348 -21.81 -24.34 6.43
C TYR A 348 -20.73 -24.01 5.39
N VAL A 349 -19.60 -23.46 5.80
CA VAL A 349 -18.48 -23.09 4.92
C VAL A 349 -17.90 -24.33 4.21
N ASN A 350 -17.84 -25.48 4.91
CA ASN A 350 -17.34 -26.74 4.33
C ASN A 350 -18.24 -27.33 3.24
N GLN A 351 -19.48 -26.86 3.09
CA GLN A 351 -20.39 -27.27 2.00
C GLN A 351 -20.10 -26.52 0.69
N TRP A 352 -19.36 -25.41 0.74
CA TRP A 352 -19.06 -24.62 -0.43
C TRP A 352 -17.88 -25.18 -1.21
N THR A 353 -18.03 -25.20 -2.55
CA THR A 353 -16.93 -25.54 -3.46
C THR A 353 -16.43 -24.26 -4.12
N LEU A 354 -15.23 -23.87 -3.77
CA LEU A 354 -14.59 -22.69 -4.35
C LEU A 354 -13.94 -23.02 -5.72
N PRO A 355 -13.90 -22.06 -6.66
CA PRO A 355 -13.14 -22.21 -7.89
C PRO A 355 -11.66 -22.51 -7.60
N LYS A 356 -11.05 -23.40 -8.41
CA LYS A 356 -9.64 -23.83 -8.24
C LYS A 356 -8.63 -22.68 -8.22
N ARG A 357 -8.96 -21.55 -8.84
CA ARG A 357 -8.12 -20.34 -8.84
C ARG A 357 -7.91 -19.71 -7.44
N PHE A 358 -8.81 -19.99 -6.50
CA PHE A 358 -8.68 -19.55 -5.10
C PHE A 358 -7.76 -20.47 -4.29
N ASN A 359 -6.67 -20.94 -4.82
CA ASN A 359 -5.71 -21.88 -4.27
C ASN A 359 -5.42 -21.64 -2.76
N LEU A 360 -6.42 -21.90 -1.91
CA LEU A 360 -6.33 -21.73 -0.46
C LEU A 360 -5.61 -22.96 0.10
N SER A 361 -4.55 -22.72 0.84
CA SER A 361 -3.69 -23.77 1.44
C SER A 361 -4.35 -24.56 2.57
N GLY A 362 -5.58 -24.22 2.97
CA GLY A 362 -6.36 -24.87 4.00
C GLY A 362 -7.85 -24.91 3.68
N LYS A 363 -8.61 -25.61 4.49
CA LYS A 363 -10.06 -25.55 4.45
C LYS A 363 -10.53 -24.30 5.19
N LEU A 364 -11.31 -23.45 4.52
CA LEU A 364 -11.86 -22.23 5.13
C LEU A 364 -12.64 -22.51 6.44
N GLY A 365 -13.26 -23.69 6.53
CA GLY A 365 -13.93 -24.14 7.75
C GLY A 365 -13.02 -24.25 8.97
N ASP A 366 -11.71 -24.48 8.78
CA ASP A 366 -10.75 -24.60 9.88
C ASP A 366 -10.56 -23.27 10.63
N LEU A 367 -10.90 -22.14 10.01
CA LEU A 367 -10.91 -20.82 10.66
C LEU A 367 -11.95 -20.70 11.78
N PHE A 368 -12.93 -21.60 11.81
CA PHE A 368 -14.00 -21.65 12.83
C PHE A 368 -13.78 -22.73 13.90
N GLU A 369 -12.58 -23.29 14.01
CA GLU A 369 -12.25 -24.23 15.07
C GLU A 369 -12.17 -23.55 16.45
N ASN A 370 -12.40 -24.32 17.52
CA ASN A 370 -12.42 -23.81 18.89
C ASN A 370 -11.10 -23.11 19.29
N ALA A 371 -9.95 -23.64 18.85
CA ALA A 371 -8.66 -23.00 19.11
C ALA A 371 -8.55 -21.62 18.45
N LYS A 372 -9.05 -21.48 17.22
CA LYS A 372 -9.12 -20.20 16.50
C LYS A 372 -10.09 -19.23 17.16
N ARG A 373 -11.27 -19.73 17.57
CA ARG A 373 -12.25 -18.93 18.32
C ARG A 373 -11.63 -18.31 19.57
N THR A 374 -10.96 -19.11 20.40
CA THR A 374 -10.29 -18.60 21.61
C THR A 374 -9.26 -17.51 21.29
N SER A 375 -8.48 -17.72 20.20
CA SER A 375 -7.52 -16.72 19.74
C SER A 375 -8.19 -15.45 19.23
N ASN A 376 -9.35 -15.56 18.57
CA ASN A 376 -10.11 -14.42 18.03
C ASN A 376 -10.71 -13.58 19.18
N VAL A 377 -11.33 -14.22 20.16
CA VAL A 377 -11.88 -13.57 21.37
C VAL A 377 -10.79 -12.82 22.12
N LYS A 378 -9.64 -13.47 22.37
CA LYS A 378 -8.50 -12.81 23.03
C LYS A 378 -7.96 -11.61 22.26
N ALA A 379 -8.06 -11.63 20.94
CA ALA A 379 -7.55 -10.55 20.09
C ALA A 379 -8.61 -9.46 19.83
N GLY A 380 -9.88 -9.67 20.16
CA GLY A 380 -10.98 -8.78 19.80
C GLY A 380 -11.23 -8.66 18.30
N LEU A 381 -10.74 -9.62 17.50
CA LEU A 381 -10.92 -9.62 16.05
C LEU A 381 -10.89 -11.04 15.45
N PHE A 382 -11.52 -11.23 14.30
CA PHE A 382 -11.49 -12.48 13.55
C PHE A 382 -10.19 -12.59 12.75
N LYS A 383 -9.30 -13.53 13.12
CA LYS A 383 -7.99 -13.71 12.47
C LYS A 383 -8.10 -14.61 11.25
N CYS A 384 -7.78 -14.08 10.09
CA CYS A 384 -7.62 -14.83 8.84
C CYS A 384 -6.58 -14.14 7.95
N ALA A 385 -6.06 -14.85 6.95
CA ALA A 385 -5.30 -14.21 5.89
C ALA A 385 -6.22 -13.39 4.98
N ALA A 386 -5.70 -12.36 4.30
CA ALA A 386 -6.50 -11.50 3.43
C ALA A 386 -7.23 -12.29 2.33
N SER A 387 -6.56 -13.27 1.71
CA SER A 387 -7.14 -14.17 0.71
C SER A 387 -8.26 -15.06 1.26
N GLU A 388 -8.13 -15.49 2.53
CA GLU A 388 -9.17 -16.24 3.23
C GLU A 388 -10.38 -15.34 3.49
N GLY A 389 -10.16 -14.12 3.99
CA GLY A 389 -11.21 -13.12 4.22
C GLY A 389 -11.97 -12.77 2.94
N LEU A 390 -11.23 -12.53 1.85
CA LEU A 390 -11.80 -12.27 0.52
C LEU A 390 -12.63 -13.44 -0.02
N SER A 391 -12.35 -14.66 0.40
CA SER A 391 -13.16 -15.84 0.02
C SER A 391 -14.35 -16.06 0.97
N LEU A 392 -14.20 -15.65 2.23
CA LEU A 392 -15.22 -15.86 3.27
C LEU A 392 -16.37 -14.87 3.21
N TYR A 393 -16.11 -13.59 2.85
CA TYR A 393 -17.13 -12.54 3.03
C TYR A 393 -18.43 -12.85 2.29
N ILE A 394 -18.37 -13.38 1.07
CA ILE A 394 -19.56 -13.78 0.29
C ILE A 394 -20.30 -14.93 0.97
N ILE A 395 -19.55 -15.96 1.46
CA ILE A 395 -20.15 -17.15 2.06
C ILE A 395 -20.87 -16.79 3.36
N ILE A 396 -20.23 -15.97 4.19
CA ILE A 396 -20.80 -15.57 5.48
C ILE A 396 -21.95 -14.58 5.28
N SER A 397 -21.85 -13.66 4.31
CA SER A 397 -22.97 -12.79 3.94
C SER A 397 -24.18 -13.60 3.50
N HIS A 398 -23.98 -14.60 2.63
CA HIS A 398 -25.05 -15.50 2.20
C HIS A 398 -25.66 -16.26 3.39
N TRP A 399 -24.83 -16.81 4.29
CA TRP A 399 -25.32 -17.48 5.50
C TRP A 399 -26.13 -16.54 6.38
N ALA A 400 -25.64 -15.31 6.60
CA ALA A 400 -26.33 -14.31 7.38
C ALA A 400 -27.70 -13.94 6.81
N LEU A 401 -27.84 -13.93 5.50
CA LEU A 401 -29.08 -13.56 4.82
C LEU A 401 -30.08 -14.71 4.69
N THR A 402 -29.60 -15.97 4.58
CA THR A 402 -30.47 -17.10 4.22
C THR A 402 -30.66 -18.12 5.35
N VAL A 403 -29.71 -18.25 6.28
CA VAL A 403 -29.73 -19.28 7.32
C VAL A 403 -30.00 -18.70 8.71
N LEU A 404 -29.46 -17.53 9.02
CA LEU A 404 -29.69 -16.89 10.31
C LEU A 404 -31.14 -16.40 10.40
N PRO A 405 -31.90 -16.78 11.46
CA PRO A 405 -33.32 -16.38 11.61
C PRO A 405 -33.51 -14.86 11.50
N GLU A 406 -34.62 -14.47 10.90
CA GLU A 406 -34.98 -13.05 10.76
C GLU A 406 -35.12 -12.40 12.15
N GLY A 407 -34.58 -11.18 12.27
CA GLY A 407 -34.60 -10.46 13.56
C GLY A 407 -33.42 -10.76 14.48
N THR A 408 -32.65 -11.82 14.23
CA THR A 408 -31.45 -12.12 15.05
C THR A 408 -30.36 -11.08 14.78
N CYS A 409 -29.94 -10.34 15.83
CA CYS A 409 -28.87 -9.33 15.80
C CYS A 409 -29.01 -8.40 14.59
N SER A 410 -30.19 -7.80 14.40
CA SER A 410 -30.55 -7.09 13.17
C SER A 410 -29.62 -5.92 12.84
N ALA A 411 -29.12 -5.21 13.85
CA ALA A 411 -28.19 -4.09 13.66
C ALA A 411 -26.81 -4.57 13.21
N GLU A 412 -26.24 -5.57 13.89
CA GLU A 412 -24.93 -6.14 13.59
C GLU A 412 -24.97 -6.90 12.26
N ARG A 413 -26.06 -7.62 11.98
CA ARG A 413 -26.29 -8.29 10.70
C ARG A 413 -26.32 -7.27 9.56
N LYS A 414 -27.05 -6.16 9.71
CA LYS A 414 -27.11 -5.08 8.72
C LYS A 414 -25.74 -4.46 8.53
N ALA A 415 -25.01 -4.17 9.61
CA ALA A 415 -23.65 -3.62 9.52
C ALA A 415 -22.70 -4.55 8.75
N PHE A 416 -22.73 -5.85 9.07
CA PHE A 416 -21.88 -6.84 8.39
C PHE A 416 -22.26 -7.03 6.91
N THR A 417 -23.55 -7.17 6.59
CA THR A 417 -23.99 -7.35 5.19
C THR A 417 -23.75 -6.10 4.36
N SER A 418 -23.97 -4.89 4.92
CA SER A 418 -23.63 -3.64 4.23
C SER A 418 -22.13 -3.49 3.95
N LEU A 419 -21.27 -3.96 4.86
CA LEU A 419 -19.83 -4.03 4.58
C LEU A 419 -19.55 -5.00 3.43
N CYS A 420 -20.18 -6.16 3.41
CA CYS A 420 -20.02 -7.13 2.33
C CYS A 420 -20.50 -6.59 0.97
N ASP A 421 -21.50 -5.73 0.94
CA ASP A 421 -21.99 -5.07 -0.29
C ASP A 421 -20.99 -4.01 -0.82
N ILE A 422 -20.13 -3.46 0.04
CA ILE A 422 -19.08 -2.49 -0.34
C ILE A 422 -17.83 -3.21 -0.90
N ILE A 423 -17.54 -4.41 -0.40
CA ILE A 423 -16.39 -5.25 -0.82
C ILE A 423 -16.62 -5.85 -2.20
#